data_4ed90c566b45aca717447673af2570fc
#
_entry.id   4ed90c566b45aca717447673af2570fc
#
_cell.length_a   1.000
_cell.length_b   1.000
_cell.length_c   1.000
_cell.angle_alpha   90.00
_cell.angle_beta   90.00
_cell.angle_gamma   90.00
#
_symmetry.space_group_name_H-M   'P 1'
#
loop_
_entity.id
_entity.type
_entity.pdbx_description
1 polymer ?
#
loop_
_entity_poly.entity_id
_entity_poly.type
_entity_poly.pdbx_seq_one_letter_code
_entity_poly.pdbx_strand_id
1 'polypeptide(L)'
;DKTGVKFGVIFQTRYVKGCMEIKKLIEEGKLGKIIGARSYLSWTRPDSYYEQSDWKGTWDKEGGGVLIDQAIHSIDRVQWLIGSDIEWIEGSMDNRTHSVVDVEDVAEALIKFKNGCLYQLYACNSYVYDAPIEIEVVGEKGKAGLIQDLAWIQLDGEERYEIHEGYDGLQVGPSYWGSSHITQIKDFYKSVREDKPVFIDGREGRKALELVLGIYKSAREGKRLQVPFTE
;
A
#
# COMPACT_ATOMS: atom_id res chain seq x y z
N ASP A 1 -20.45 -9.91 -7.85
CA ASP A 1 -21.09 -9.90 -9.16
C ASP A 1 -22.42 -10.72 -9.18
N LYS A 2 -22.47 -11.89 -8.50
CA LYS A 2 -23.67 -12.76 -8.52
C LYS A 2 -24.90 -12.15 -7.84
N THR A 3 -24.73 -11.35 -6.81
CA THR A 3 -25.79 -10.77 -5.99
C THR A 3 -26.14 -9.33 -6.35
N GLY A 4 -25.31 -8.66 -7.14
CA GLY A 4 -25.46 -7.24 -7.48
C GLY A 4 -25.24 -6.25 -6.33
N VAL A 5 -24.81 -6.73 -5.15
CA VAL A 5 -24.53 -5.84 -4.01
C VAL A 5 -23.27 -5.02 -4.24
N LYS A 6 -23.27 -3.79 -3.77
CA LYS A 6 -22.07 -2.94 -3.74
C LYS A 6 -21.09 -3.50 -2.71
N PHE A 7 -19.84 -3.68 -3.12
CA PHE A 7 -18.76 -4.16 -2.26
C PHE A 7 -17.58 -3.19 -2.35
N GLY A 8 -17.05 -2.77 -1.21
CA GLY A 8 -15.89 -1.89 -1.13
C GLY A 8 -14.84 -2.45 -0.20
N VAL A 9 -13.58 -2.24 -0.53
CA VAL A 9 -12.41 -2.59 0.30
C VAL A 9 -11.89 -1.31 0.96
N ILE A 10 -11.52 -1.39 2.23
CA ILE A 10 -11.00 -0.23 2.96
C ILE A 10 -9.50 -0.07 2.65
N PHE A 11 -9.19 0.87 1.77
CA PHE A 11 -7.87 1.41 1.52
C PHE A 11 -7.93 2.95 1.63
N GLN A 12 -8.28 3.40 2.82
CA GLN A 12 -8.54 4.80 3.14
C GLN A 12 -7.36 5.72 2.82
N THR A 13 -6.16 5.20 2.81
CA THR A 13 -4.95 5.97 2.55
C THR A 13 -4.85 6.52 1.12
N ARG A 14 -5.64 5.98 0.17
CA ARG A 14 -5.81 6.60 -1.16
C ARG A 14 -6.52 7.95 -1.09
N TYR A 15 -7.39 8.17 -0.08
CA TYR A 15 -8.17 9.40 0.11
C TYR A 15 -7.39 10.51 0.82
N VAL A 16 -6.15 10.28 1.22
CA VAL A 16 -5.23 11.33 1.69
C VAL A 16 -5.09 12.37 0.57
N LYS A 17 -5.34 13.65 0.90
CA LYS A 17 -5.37 14.76 -0.08
C LYS A 17 -4.13 14.79 -0.96
N GLY A 18 -2.94 14.65 -0.35
CA GLY A 18 -1.69 14.62 -1.10
C GLY A 18 -1.56 13.41 -2.01
N CYS A 19 -2.06 12.24 -1.60
CA CYS A 19 -2.06 11.03 -2.43
C CYS A 19 -2.96 11.20 -3.68
N MET A 20 -4.14 11.79 -3.49
CA MET A 20 -5.06 12.13 -4.60
C MET A 20 -4.46 13.13 -5.58
N GLU A 21 -3.76 14.16 -5.07
CA GLU A 21 -3.10 15.15 -5.94
C GLU A 21 -1.94 14.54 -6.73
N ILE A 22 -1.10 13.70 -6.11
CA ILE A 22 -0.06 12.96 -6.83
C ILE A 22 -0.68 12.11 -7.94
N LYS A 23 -1.77 11.39 -7.64
CA LYS A 23 -2.46 10.57 -8.66
C LYS A 23 -2.96 11.40 -9.83
N LYS A 24 -3.59 12.54 -9.54
CA LYS A 24 -4.07 13.48 -10.55
C LYS A 24 -2.92 13.99 -11.44
N LEU A 25 -1.79 14.38 -10.86
CA LEU A 25 -0.61 14.83 -11.62
C LEU A 25 -0.04 13.73 -12.52
N ILE A 26 -0.08 12.47 -12.06
CA ILE A 26 0.32 11.31 -12.89
C ILE A 26 -0.65 11.16 -14.08
N GLU A 27 -1.97 11.21 -13.83
CA GLU A 27 -3.00 11.07 -14.86
C GLU A 27 -2.99 12.23 -15.87
N GLU A 28 -2.65 13.44 -15.43
CA GLU A 28 -2.42 14.60 -16.29
C GLU A 28 -1.08 14.55 -17.06
N GLY A 29 -0.24 13.52 -16.81
CA GLY A 29 1.06 13.36 -17.45
C GLY A 29 2.13 14.37 -17.02
N LYS A 30 1.91 15.08 -15.89
CA LYS A 30 2.84 16.08 -15.37
C LYS A 30 4.16 15.50 -14.92
N LEU A 31 4.16 14.28 -14.35
CA LEU A 31 5.38 13.54 -14.01
C LEU A 31 6.00 12.80 -15.20
N GLY A 32 5.35 12.81 -16.38
CA GLY A 32 5.76 11.94 -17.48
C GLY A 32 5.48 10.47 -17.21
N LYS A 33 6.16 9.56 -17.92
CA LYS A 33 6.07 8.13 -17.66
C LYS A 33 6.69 7.80 -16.31
N ILE A 34 5.99 7.06 -15.47
CA ILE A 34 6.54 6.59 -14.18
C ILE A 34 7.55 5.48 -14.45
N ILE A 35 8.78 5.69 -14.02
CA ILE A 35 9.93 4.81 -14.26
C ILE A 35 10.39 4.06 -13.02
N GLY A 36 10.13 4.60 -11.82
CA GLY A 36 10.50 4.00 -10.55
C GLY A 36 9.55 4.35 -9.42
N ALA A 37 9.51 3.49 -8.41
CA ALA A 37 8.82 3.73 -7.16
C ALA A 37 9.54 3.03 -6.01
N ARG A 38 9.35 3.51 -4.79
CA ARG A 38 9.80 2.82 -3.58
C ARG A 38 8.85 3.07 -2.42
N SER A 39 8.82 2.11 -1.49
CA SER A 39 8.17 2.30 -0.19
C SER A 39 8.94 1.64 0.93
N TYR A 40 8.94 2.29 2.09
CA TYR A 40 9.53 1.81 3.32
C TYR A 40 8.52 1.89 4.45
N LEU A 41 8.31 0.75 5.12
CA LEU A 41 7.59 0.65 6.38
C LEU A 41 8.53 0.01 7.39
N SER A 42 8.88 0.74 8.45
CA SER A 42 9.76 0.27 9.53
C SER A 42 9.09 0.59 10.85
N TRP A 43 8.35 -0.39 11.37
CA TRP A 43 7.55 -0.26 12.57
C TRP A 43 8.01 -1.23 13.67
N THR A 44 7.52 -1.03 14.87
CA THR A 44 7.70 -1.96 15.98
C THR A 44 6.37 -2.60 16.37
N ARG A 45 6.38 -3.91 16.50
CA ARG A 45 5.27 -4.66 17.09
C ARG A 45 5.87 -5.60 18.12
N PRO A 46 5.61 -5.40 19.43
CA PRO A 46 6.07 -6.33 20.46
C PRO A 46 5.32 -7.66 20.39
N ASP A 47 5.87 -8.72 20.96
CA ASP A 47 5.20 -10.02 21.04
C ASP A 47 3.79 -9.93 21.64
N SER A 48 3.58 -9.03 22.61
CA SER A 48 2.27 -8.76 23.21
C SER A 48 1.21 -8.25 22.22
N TYR A 49 1.60 -7.69 21.07
CA TYR A 49 0.67 -7.30 20.01
C TYR A 49 0.01 -8.54 19.38
N TYR A 50 0.77 -9.61 19.24
CA TYR A 50 0.29 -10.87 18.65
C TYR A 50 -0.47 -11.72 19.66
N GLU A 51 -0.07 -11.70 20.91
CA GLU A 51 -0.70 -12.47 22.01
C GLU A 51 -2.13 -12.01 22.35
N GLN A 52 -2.58 -10.86 21.85
CA GLN A 52 -3.93 -10.32 22.09
C GLN A 52 -5.06 -11.09 21.38
N SER A 53 -4.73 -11.95 20.43
CA SER A 53 -5.73 -12.69 19.66
C SER A 53 -5.16 -14.03 19.18
N ASP A 54 -6.04 -14.98 18.88
CA ASP A 54 -5.70 -16.32 18.44
C ASP A 54 -5.51 -16.42 16.91
N TRP A 55 -5.63 -15.32 16.20
CA TRP A 55 -5.53 -15.28 14.72
C TRP A 55 -4.31 -14.51 14.22
N LYS A 56 -3.87 -13.49 14.96
CA LYS A 56 -2.69 -12.70 14.57
C LYS A 56 -1.42 -13.52 14.55
N GLY A 57 -0.55 -13.22 13.61
CA GLY A 57 0.75 -13.87 13.46
C GLY A 57 0.67 -15.33 12.98
N THR A 58 -0.44 -15.73 12.32
CA THR A 58 -0.63 -17.10 11.86
C THR A 58 -0.91 -17.16 10.35
N TRP A 59 -0.30 -18.12 9.64
CA TRP A 59 -0.53 -18.31 8.20
C TRP A 59 -1.95 -18.78 7.87
N ASP A 60 -2.57 -19.58 8.75
CA ASP A 60 -3.87 -20.19 8.51
C ASP A 60 -5.06 -19.24 8.75
N LYS A 61 -4.91 -18.25 9.64
CA LYS A 61 -6.01 -17.34 10.00
C LYS A 61 -5.79 -15.92 9.49
N GLU A 62 -4.59 -15.35 9.65
CA GLU A 62 -4.25 -14.01 9.18
C GLU A 62 -3.77 -14.02 7.72
N GLY A 63 -3.05 -15.07 7.33
CA GLY A 63 -2.54 -15.25 5.99
C GLY A 63 -1.16 -14.66 5.73
N GLY A 64 -0.49 -14.14 6.77
CA GLY A 64 0.85 -13.56 6.72
C GLY A 64 1.11 -12.61 7.87
N GLY A 65 2.21 -11.88 7.81
CA GLY A 65 2.67 -10.95 8.83
C GLY A 65 2.72 -9.50 8.35
N VAL A 66 3.91 -8.88 8.38
CA VAL A 66 4.07 -7.44 8.12
C VAL A 66 3.52 -6.99 6.77
N LEU A 67 3.59 -7.82 5.74
CA LEU A 67 3.10 -7.45 4.41
C LEU A 67 1.58 -7.30 4.37
N ILE A 68 0.85 -8.27 4.93
CA ILE A 68 -0.61 -8.29 4.83
C ILE A 68 -1.29 -7.47 5.94
N ASP A 69 -0.69 -7.37 7.14
CA ASP A 69 -1.27 -6.63 8.26
C ASP A 69 -0.94 -5.13 8.19
N GLN A 70 0.33 -4.76 8.01
CA GLN A 70 0.74 -3.36 8.05
C GLN A 70 1.04 -2.76 6.68
N ALA A 71 1.82 -3.45 5.84
CA ALA A 71 2.34 -2.87 4.60
C ALA A 71 1.33 -2.83 3.45
N ILE A 72 0.23 -3.60 3.52
CA ILE A 72 -0.76 -3.68 2.44
C ILE A 72 -1.32 -2.32 2.03
N HIS A 73 -1.46 -1.37 2.96
CA HIS A 73 -1.94 -0.02 2.66
C HIS A 73 -0.92 0.81 1.87
N SER A 74 0.38 0.67 2.13
CA SER A 74 1.43 1.34 1.35
C SER A 74 1.62 0.65 -0.01
N ILE A 75 1.55 -0.66 -0.06
CA ILE A 75 1.56 -1.47 -1.28
C ILE A 75 0.42 -1.04 -2.21
N ASP A 76 -0.79 -0.95 -1.66
CA ASP A 76 -1.97 -0.49 -2.39
C ASP A 76 -1.79 0.91 -2.98
N ARG A 77 -1.31 1.87 -2.19
CA ARG A 77 -1.04 3.23 -2.67
C ARG A 77 -0.06 3.25 -3.83
N VAL A 78 1.08 2.57 -3.70
CA VAL A 78 2.12 2.56 -4.74
C VAL A 78 1.60 1.92 -6.02
N GLN A 79 0.97 0.75 -5.91
CA GLN A 79 0.41 0.05 -7.06
C GLN A 79 -0.66 0.89 -7.77
N TRP A 80 -1.53 1.56 -7.02
CA TRP A 80 -2.56 2.46 -7.56
C TRP A 80 -1.94 3.69 -8.24
N LEU A 81 -0.90 4.30 -7.66
CA LEU A 81 -0.18 5.43 -8.28
C LEU A 81 0.48 5.01 -9.58
N ILE A 82 1.15 3.86 -9.64
CA ILE A 82 1.79 3.34 -10.85
C ILE A 82 0.75 3.05 -11.94
N GLY A 83 -0.42 2.52 -11.58
CA GLY A 83 -1.56 2.34 -12.49
C GLY A 83 -1.30 1.38 -13.66
N SER A 84 -0.52 0.33 -13.45
CA SER A 84 -0.19 -0.67 -14.46
C SER A 84 -0.25 -2.08 -13.89
N ASP A 85 -0.43 -3.08 -14.76
CA ASP A 85 -0.33 -4.48 -14.38
C ASP A 85 1.11 -4.86 -14.02
N ILE A 86 1.24 -5.86 -13.17
CA ILE A 86 2.52 -6.46 -12.80
C ILE A 86 3.02 -7.35 -13.95
N GLU A 87 4.32 -7.29 -14.21
CA GLU A 87 5.02 -8.18 -15.15
C GLU A 87 5.69 -9.33 -14.40
N TRP A 88 6.47 -9.01 -13.36
CA TRP A 88 7.11 -9.99 -12.50
C TRP A 88 7.35 -9.46 -11.08
N ILE A 89 7.53 -10.40 -10.13
CA ILE A 89 7.82 -10.14 -8.72
C ILE A 89 9.03 -10.98 -8.31
N GLU A 90 9.96 -10.38 -7.56
CA GLU A 90 11.06 -11.05 -6.88
C GLU A 90 11.11 -10.54 -5.45
N GLY A 91 10.96 -11.43 -4.47
CA GLY A 91 10.86 -11.06 -3.07
C GLY A 91 11.56 -12.03 -2.14
N SER A 92 11.88 -11.54 -0.95
CA SER A 92 12.33 -12.34 0.17
C SER A 92 11.55 -11.96 1.44
N MET A 93 11.49 -12.87 2.40
CA MET A 93 10.84 -12.67 3.69
C MET A 93 11.50 -13.53 4.75
N ASP A 94 11.44 -13.08 5.99
CA ASP A 94 11.96 -13.82 7.14
C ASP A 94 11.20 -13.44 8.42
N ASN A 95 11.24 -14.32 9.41
CA ASN A 95 10.91 -13.99 10.79
C ASN A 95 12.23 -13.88 11.57
N ARG A 96 12.62 -12.65 11.90
CA ARG A 96 13.94 -12.37 12.48
C ARG A 96 13.95 -12.24 13.99
N THR A 97 12.85 -11.80 14.58
CA THR A 97 12.84 -11.39 15.99
C THR A 97 11.66 -11.91 16.80
N HIS A 98 10.51 -12.20 16.18
CA HIS A 98 9.31 -12.62 16.88
C HIS A 98 9.29 -14.12 17.07
N SER A 99 9.33 -14.56 18.32
CA SER A 99 9.30 -15.99 18.68
C SER A 99 7.89 -16.57 18.87
N VAL A 100 6.88 -15.71 18.94
CA VAL A 100 5.47 -16.06 19.22
C VAL A 100 4.61 -16.19 17.96
N VAL A 101 5.17 -15.93 16.78
CA VAL A 101 4.47 -15.99 15.49
C VAL A 101 5.23 -16.87 14.50
N ASP A 102 4.52 -17.42 13.51
CA ASP A 102 5.08 -18.22 12.42
C ASP A 102 5.11 -17.51 11.06
N VAL A 103 4.65 -16.25 11.04
CA VAL A 103 4.64 -15.38 9.86
C VAL A 103 5.89 -14.49 9.79
N GLU A 104 6.07 -13.81 8.66
CA GLU A 104 7.18 -12.90 8.46
C GLU A 104 7.04 -11.60 9.25
N ASP A 105 8.15 -11.13 9.83
CA ASP A 105 8.28 -9.82 10.47
C ASP A 105 9.13 -8.85 9.65
N VAL A 106 9.74 -9.32 8.57
CA VAL A 106 10.44 -8.54 7.56
C VAL A 106 10.23 -9.13 6.17
N ALA A 107 10.05 -8.25 5.20
CA ALA A 107 9.99 -8.61 3.79
C ALA A 107 10.53 -7.50 2.90
N GLU A 108 11.08 -7.89 1.76
CA GLU A 108 11.53 -7.00 0.71
C GLU A 108 11.16 -7.56 -0.66
N ALA A 109 10.95 -6.67 -1.62
CA ALA A 109 10.63 -7.09 -2.97
C ALA A 109 11.06 -6.09 -4.03
N LEU A 110 11.33 -6.62 -5.22
CA LEU A 110 11.49 -5.88 -6.46
C LEU A 110 10.38 -6.31 -7.42
N ILE A 111 9.58 -5.34 -7.86
CA ILE A 111 8.39 -5.58 -8.67
C ILE A 111 8.52 -4.80 -9.98
N LYS A 112 8.37 -5.50 -11.11
CA LYS A 112 8.34 -4.88 -12.43
C LYS A 112 6.90 -4.78 -12.92
N PHE A 113 6.53 -3.61 -13.41
CA PHE A 113 5.25 -3.35 -14.04
C PHE A 113 5.36 -3.31 -15.57
N LYS A 114 4.28 -3.67 -16.26
CA LYS A 114 4.23 -3.72 -17.74
C LYS A 114 4.51 -2.37 -18.41
N ASN A 115 4.20 -1.25 -17.73
CA ASN A 115 4.56 0.09 -18.22
C ASN A 115 6.06 0.41 -18.11
N GLY A 116 6.86 -0.52 -17.55
CA GLY A 116 8.31 -0.38 -17.39
C GLY A 116 8.75 0.15 -16.03
N CYS A 117 7.84 0.56 -15.14
CA CYS A 117 8.15 0.98 -13.78
C CYS A 117 8.78 -0.17 -12.97
N LEU A 118 9.77 0.15 -12.16
CA LEU A 118 10.38 -0.75 -11.19
C LEU A 118 10.05 -0.23 -9.79
N TYR A 119 9.43 -1.07 -8.95
CA TYR A 119 9.06 -0.75 -7.58
C TYR A 119 9.88 -1.55 -6.59
N GLN A 120 10.54 -0.86 -5.65
CA GLN A 120 11.26 -1.44 -4.52
C GLN A 120 10.45 -1.29 -3.24
N LEU A 121 10.22 -2.41 -2.56
CA LEU A 121 9.49 -2.47 -1.30
C LEU A 121 10.39 -2.98 -0.18
N TYR A 122 10.29 -2.37 0.99
CA TYR A 122 10.77 -2.90 2.25
C TYR A 122 9.71 -2.72 3.32
N ALA A 123 9.45 -3.76 4.10
CA ALA A 123 8.54 -3.75 5.23
C ALA A 123 9.12 -4.53 6.40
N CYS A 124 9.07 -3.95 7.60
CA CYS A 124 9.57 -4.56 8.82
C CYS A 124 8.73 -4.08 10.01
N ASN A 125 8.35 -5.00 10.89
CA ASN A 125 7.70 -4.66 12.17
C ASN A 125 8.51 -5.10 13.41
N SER A 126 9.77 -5.44 13.18
CA SER A 126 10.79 -5.71 14.19
C SER A 126 11.77 -4.54 14.40
N TYR A 127 11.33 -3.31 14.09
CA TYR A 127 12.14 -2.11 14.26
C TYR A 127 12.03 -1.56 15.68
N VAL A 128 12.83 -0.54 16.03
CA VAL A 128 12.90 0.00 17.39
C VAL A 128 11.85 1.06 17.72
N TYR A 129 11.19 1.62 16.69
CA TYR A 129 10.07 2.57 16.80
C TYR A 129 9.25 2.57 15.51
N ASP A 130 8.07 3.18 15.53
CA ASP A 130 7.26 3.39 14.34
C ASP A 130 7.80 4.58 13.55
N ALA A 131 8.63 4.31 12.54
CA ALA A 131 9.12 5.33 11.62
C ALA A 131 7.99 5.79 10.68
N PRO A 132 7.99 7.05 10.20
CA PRO A 132 7.07 7.48 9.17
C PRO A 132 7.14 6.58 7.94
N ILE A 133 5.99 6.19 7.40
CA ILE A 133 5.95 5.44 6.14
C ILE A 133 6.41 6.37 5.02
N GLU A 134 7.35 5.90 4.21
CA GLU A 134 7.86 6.63 3.05
C GLU A 134 7.40 5.97 1.76
N ILE A 135 6.88 6.79 0.84
CA ILE A 135 6.54 6.40 -0.53
C ILE A 135 7.11 7.44 -1.47
N GLU A 136 7.75 6.99 -2.55
CA GLU A 136 8.20 7.86 -3.64
C GLU A 136 7.86 7.24 -4.99
N VAL A 137 7.40 8.07 -5.92
CA VAL A 137 7.26 7.74 -7.34
C VAL A 137 8.10 8.70 -8.15
N VAL A 138 8.83 8.15 -9.14
CA VAL A 138 9.74 8.91 -10.00
C VAL A 138 9.26 8.74 -11.45
N GLY A 139 9.01 9.86 -12.10
CA GLY A 139 8.68 9.93 -13.50
C GLY A 139 9.79 10.59 -14.34
N GLU A 140 9.60 10.62 -15.65
CA GLU A 140 10.56 11.24 -16.59
C GLU A 140 10.62 12.77 -16.46
N LYS A 141 9.62 13.41 -15.83
CA LYS A 141 9.48 14.86 -15.70
C LYS A 141 9.34 15.35 -14.27
N GLY A 142 9.71 14.54 -13.31
CA GLY A 142 9.65 14.91 -11.90
C GLY A 142 9.41 13.73 -11.00
N LYS A 143 9.27 14.01 -9.72
CA LYS A 143 9.05 13.02 -8.67
C LYS A 143 8.08 13.53 -7.62
N ALA A 144 7.40 12.61 -6.95
CA ALA A 144 6.50 12.93 -5.86
C ALA A 144 6.54 11.83 -4.81
N GLY A 145 6.16 12.15 -3.59
CA GLY A 145 6.15 11.15 -2.53
C GLY A 145 5.31 11.55 -1.35
N LEU A 146 5.22 10.62 -0.40
CA LEU A 146 4.57 10.79 0.89
C LEU A 146 5.55 10.40 1.99
N ILE A 147 5.57 11.19 3.03
CA ILE A 147 6.20 10.87 4.32
C ILE A 147 5.06 10.86 5.32
N GLN A 148 4.60 9.67 5.72
CA GLN A 148 3.32 9.46 6.39
C GLN A 148 2.17 10.04 5.54
N ASP A 149 1.52 11.13 5.96
CA ASP A 149 0.43 11.80 5.25
C ASP A 149 0.86 13.17 4.64
N LEU A 150 2.12 13.55 4.84
CA LEU A 150 2.71 14.72 4.19
C LEU A 150 3.12 14.35 2.76
N ALA A 151 2.45 14.91 1.76
CA ALA A 151 2.87 14.76 0.37
C ALA A 151 3.83 15.85 -0.04
N TRP A 152 4.73 15.50 -0.94
CA TRP A 152 5.62 16.45 -1.59
C TRP A 152 5.72 16.16 -3.09
N ILE A 153 5.82 17.20 -3.88
CA ILE A 153 5.91 17.13 -5.34
C ILE A 153 7.06 18.02 -5.80
N GLN A 154 7.84 17.52 -6.76
CA GLN A 154 8.89 18.25 -7.43
C GLN A 154 8.89 17.91 -8.91
N LEU A 155 8.41 18.84 -9.74
CA LEU A 155 8.49 18.75 -11.18
C LEU A 155 9.84 19.30 -11.67
N ASP A 156 10.28 18.85 -12.84
CA ASP A 156 11.54 19.30 -13.43
C ASP A 156 11.51 20.82 -13.69
N GLY A 157 12.52 21.52 -13.18
CA GLY A 157 12.63 22.98 -13.28
C GLY A 157 11.76 23.76 -12.30
N GLU A 158 11.00 23.11 -11.44
CA GLU A 158 10.17 23.74 -10.40
C GLU A 158 10.72 23.50 -9.00
N GLU A 159 10.41 24.39 -8.06
CA GLU A 159 10.68 24.17 -6.65
C GLU A 159 9.78 23.07 -6.09
N ARG A 160 10.33 22.29 -5.14
CA ARG A 160 9.55 21.32 -4.38
C ARG A 160 8.50 22.04 -3.54
N TYR A 161 7.26 21.58 -3.59
CA TYR A 161 6.19 22.03 -2.71
C TYR A 161 5.56 20.86 -1.94
N GLU A 162 4.87 21.18 -0.86
CA GLU A 162 4.31 20.21 0.07
C GLU A 162 2.80 20.41 0.22
N ILE A 163 2.09 19.30 0.41
CA ILE A 163 0.65 19.28 0.67
C ILE A 163 0.46 18.61 2.03
N HIS A 164 0.02 19.40 2.98
CA HIS A 164 -0.33 18.94 4.32
C HIS A 164 -1.78 18.43 4.32
N GLU A 165 -2.01 17.29 4.96
CA GLU A 165 -3.36 16.87 5.29
C GLU A 165 -3.92 17.87 6.30
N GLY A 166 -5.00 18.57 5.93
CA GLY A 166 -5.68 19.47 6.84
C GLY A 166 -6.46 18.65 7.87
N TYR A 167 -6.11 18.79 9.12
CA TYR A 167 -6.91 18.24 10.22
C TYR A 167 -8.20 19.07 10.34
N ASP A 168 -9.33 18.50 9.94
CA ASP A 168 -10.67 19.09 10.18
C ASP A 168 -11.24 18.76 11.59
N GLY A 169 -10.36 18.41 12.52
CA GLY A 169 -10.64 18.35 13.97
C GLY A 169 -11.26 17.05 14.48
N LEU A 170 -11.56 16.09 13.64
CA LEU A 170 -12.16 14.80 14.04
C LEU A 170 -11.18 13.63 13.85
N GLN A 171 -10.22 13.52 14.76
CA GLN A 171 -9.46 12.26 14.87
C GLN A 171 -10.31 11.23 15.64
N VAL A 172 -10.85 10.24 14.93
CA VAL A 172 -11.58 9.12 15.53
C VAL A 172 -10.66 7.89 15.55
N GLY A 173 -10.29 7.45 16.74
CA GLY A 173 -9.43 6.28 16.94
C GLY A 173 -7.93 6.60 17.02
N PRO A 174 -7.08 5.57 17.06
CA PRO A 174 -5.62 5.71 17.12
C PRO A 174 -5.06 6.55 15.96
N SER A 175 -4.00 7.32 16.22
CA SER A 175 -3.39 8.23 15.22
C SER A 175 -2.94 7.54 13.94
N TYR A 176 -2.54 6.27 14.01
CA TYR A 176 -2.13 5.48 12.85
C TYR A 176 -3.27 5.07 11.91
N TRP A 177 -4.55 5.23 12.31
CA TRP A 177 -5.68 5.00 11.41
C TRP A 177 -5.86 6.11 10.39
N GLY A 178 -5.40 7.34 10.67
CA GLY A 178 -5.62 8.50 9.83
C GLY A 178 -7.09 8.97 9.80
N SER A 179 -7.34 10.13 9.21
CA SER A 179 -8.68 10.74 9.11
C SER A 179 -9.48 10.24 7.90
N SER A 180 -8.83 9.62 6.94
CA SER A 180 -9.39 9.32 5.60
C SER A 180 -10.46 8.22 5.58
N HIS A 181 -10.61 7.43 6.67
CA HIS A 181 -11.70 6.45 6.82
C HIS A 181 -13.09 7.09 6.67
N ILE A 182 -13.30 8.24 7.32
CA ILE A 182 -14.58 8.96 7.25
C ILE A 182 -14.89 9.35 5.81
N THR A 183 -13.89 9.83 5.07
CA THR A 183 -14.04 10.23 3.67
C THR A 183 -14.40 9.01 2.80
N GLN A 184 -13.68 7.91 2.93
CA GLN A 184 -13.98 6.69 2.19
C GLN A 184 -15.35 6.11 2.49
N ILE A 185 -15.75 6.04 3.77
CA ILE A 185 -17.06 5.52 4.18
C ILE A 185 -18.18 6.40 3.62
N LYS A 186 -18.03 7.73 3.69
CA LYS A 186 -19.00 8.66 3.10
C LYS A 186 -19.13 8.48 1.59
N ASP A 187 -18.01 8.30 0.88
CA ASP A 187 -17.98 8.07 -0.56
C ASP A 187 -18.65 6.74 -0.93
N PHE A 188 -18.38 5.67 -0.17
CA PHE A 188 -19.05 4.39 -0.34
C PHE A 188 -20.57 4.51 -0.22
N TYR A 189 -21.07 5.12 0.85
CA TYR A 189 -22.52 5.32 1.01
C TYR A 189 -23.14 6.24 -0.04
N LYS A 190 -22.38 7.23 -0.53
CA LYS A 190 -22.79 8.05 -1.67
C LYS A 190 -22.95 7.20 -2.92
N SER A 191 -21.97 6.34 -3.23
CA SER A 191 -22.01 5.41 -4.37
C SER A 191 -23.20 4.45 -4.29
N VAL A 192 -23.54 3.98 -3.07
CA VAL A 192 -24.76 3.14 -2.85
C VAL A 192 -26.03 3.94 -3.14
N ARG A 193 -26.18 5.16 -2.61
CA ARG A 193 -27.39 5.97 -2.78
C ARG A 193 -27.61 6.45 -4.21
N GLU A 194 -26.53 6.75 -4.93
CA GLU A 194 -26.57 7.27 -6.31
C GLU A 194 -26.45 6.18 -7.37
N ASP A 195 -26.39 4.93 -6.94
CA ASP A 195 -26.15 3.74 -7.80
C ASP A 195 -24.92 3.89 -8.72
N LYS A 196 -23.86 4.49 -8.20
CA LYS A 196 -22.60 4.67 -8.91
C LYS A 196 -21.61 3.55 -8.59
N PRO A 197 -20.58 3.34 -9.43
CA PRO A 197 -19.46 2.46 -9.11
C PRO A 197 -18.78 2.87 -7.80
N VAL A 198 -18.34 1.88 -7.02
CA VAL A 198 -17.52 2.09 -5.83
C VAL A 198 -16.08 2.34 -6.27
N PHE A 199 -15.45 3.38 -5.75
CA PHE A 199 -14.08 3.77 -6.14
C PHE A 199 -13.04 2.69 -5.84
N ILE A 200 -13.14 2.05 -4.67
CA ILE A 200 -12.26 0.93 -4.31
C ILE A 200 -13.14 -0.31 -4.14
N ASP A 201 -13.48 -0.93 -5.24
CA ASP A 201 -14.27 -2.17 -5.26
C ASP A 201 -13.39 -3.40 -4.98
N GLY A 202 -13.98 -4.60 -5.03
CA GLY A 202 -13.25 -5.86 -4.81
C GLY A 202 -12.17 -6.14 -5.86
N ARG A 203 -12.33 -5.64 -7.10
CA ARG A 203 -11.30 -5.81 -8.15
C ARG A 203 -10.09 -4.92 -7.89
N GLU A 204 -10.34 -3.70 -7.43
CA GLU A 204 -9.26 -2.79 -7.01
C GLU A 204 -8.53 -3.34 -5.77
N GLY A 205 -9.26 -3.79 -4.76
CA GLY A 205 -8.66 -4.37 -3.55
C GLY A 205 -7.86 -5.63 -3.81
N ARG A 206 -8.29 -6.45 -4.78
CA ARG A 206 -7.57 -7.66 -5.20
C ARG A 206 -6.14 -7.37 -5.68
N LYS A 207 -5.88 -6.25 -6.34
CA LYS A 207 -4.57 -5.93 -6.91
C LYS A 207 -3.47 -5.87 -5.84
N ALA A 208 -3.75 -5.24 -4.69
CA ALA A 208 -2.81 -5.20 -3.58
C ALA A 208 -2.59 -6.59 -2.98
N LEU A 209 -3.65 -7.37 -2.80
CA LEU A 209 -3.56 -8.75 -2.29
C LEU A 209 -2.75 -9.65 -3.25
N GLU A 210 -2.99 -9.55 -4.57
CA GLU A 210 -2.24 -10.31 -5.58
C GLU A 210 -0.74 -10.01 -5.51
N LEU A 211 -0.37 -8.74 -5.26
CA LEU A 211 1.02 -8.35 -5.09
C LEU A 211 1.62 -8.99 -3.83
N VAL A 212 0.93 -8.93 -2.68
CA VAL A 212 1.38 -9.56 -1.43
C VAL A 212 1.54 -11.07 -1.59
N LEU A 213 0.54 -11.76 -2.15
CA LEU A 213 0.60 -13.20 -2.39
C LEU A 213 1.73 -13.58 -3.37
N GLY A 214 1.96 -12.74 -4.38
CA GLY A 214 3.08 -12.90 -5.31
C GLY A 214 4.45 -12.78 -4.63
N ILE A 215 4.61 -11.85 -3.68
CA ILE A 215 5.83 -11.72 -2.88
C ILE A 215 6.04 -12.98 -2.04
N TYR A 216 5.00 -13.45 -1.34
CA TYR A 216 5.08 -14.67 -0.53
C TYR A 216 5.47 -15.89 -1.38
N LYS A 217 4.86 -16.05 -2.54
CA LYS A 217 5.17 -17.16 -3.45
C LYS A 217 6.60 -17.07 -3.98
N SER A 218 7.03 -15.88 -4.42
CA SER A 218 8.41 -15.66 -4.88
C SER A 218 9.44 -15.98 -3.79
N ALA A 219 9.21 -15.51 -2.57
CA ALA A 219 10.08 -15.75 -1.42
C ALA A 219 10.18 -17.24 -1.07
N ARG A 220 9.03 -17.96 -1.02
CA ARG A 220 9.00 -19.41 -0.74
C ARG A 220 9.68 -20.25 -1.81
N GLU A 221 9.55 -19.86 -3.09
CA GLU A 221 10.17 -20.56 -4.21
C GLU A 221 11.62 -20.12 -4.46
N GLY A 222 12.09 -19.06 -3.83
CA GLY A 222 13.44 -18.51 -4.00
C GLY A 222 13.74 -18.06 -5.42
N LYS A 223 12.72 -17.61 -6.17
CA LYS A 223 12.87 -17.21 -7.57
C LYS A 223 11.93 -16.08 -7.97
N ARG A 224 12.29 -15.41 -9.06
CA ARG A 224 11.43 -14.44 -9.73
C ARG A 224 10.17 -15.12 -10.27
N LEU A 225 9.02 -14.52 -10.00
CA LEU A 225 7.70 -15.00 -10.38
C LEU A 225 7.13 -14.14 -11.52
N GLN A 226 6.80 -14.75 -12.64
CA GLN A 226 6.07 -14.08 -13.73
C GLN A 226 4.58 -14.00 -13.38
N VAL A 227 3.92 -12.89 -13.75
CA VAL A 227 2.48 -12.68 -13.52
C VAL A 227 1.74 -12.76 -14.87
N PRO A 228 0.58 -13.47 -14.95
CA PRO A 228 -0.13 -14.14 -13.86
C PRO A 228 0.54 -15.42 -13.40
N PHE A 229 0.39 -15.74 -12.13
CA PHE A 229 0.84 -17.00 -11.55
C PHE A 229 -0.36 -17.83 -11.05
N THR A 230 -0.20 -19.14 -11.03
CA THR A 230 -1.15 -20.06 -10.39
C THR A 230 -0.76 -20.27 -8.93
N GLU A 231 -1.74 -20.34 -8.06
CA GLU A 231 -1.55 -20.68 -6.64
C GLU A 231 -0.91 -22.04 -6.43
#